data_df83a59a1847280cb17ad8253d5deca4
#
_entry.id   df83a59a1847280cb17ad8253d5deca4
#
_cell.length_a   1.000
_cell.length_b   1.000
_cell.length_c   1.000
_cell.angle_alpha   90.00
_cell.angle_beta   90.00
_cell.angle_gamma   90.00
#
_symmetry.space_group_name_H-M   'P 1'
#
loop_
_entity.id
_entity.type
_entity.pdbx_description
1 polymer ?
#
loop_
_entity_poly.entity_id
_entity_poly.type
_entity_poly.pdbx_seq_one_letter_code
_entity_poly.pdbx_strand_id
1 'polypeptide(L)'
;MQVYFIDHDDYDHTRALFSVESGKEYDDNKERAIFYARGVLETVKKLRWCPDVIYCQGWMSAVVPFYIKTAYREEPPFASAKVVSSLYGEMPDATQTERFAECLEFRDATPDAIKQAGVDLTLPDSLGRLAVAFSDGVIEGEAGKQDELLAYAKSLNVPTLAMPADDEKAAAYKAFIDQIAGGEEA
;
A
#
# COMPACT_ATOMS: atom_id res chain seq x y z
N MET A 1 0.56 -22.32 3.29
CA MET A 1 0.71 -21.00 2.63
C MET A 1 0.50 -21.18 1.14
N GLN A 2 -0.31 -20.35 0.51
CA GLN A 2 -0.47 -20.29 -0.95
C GLN A 2 0.20 -19.02 -1.45
N VAL A 3 0.92 -19.11 -2.57
CA VAL A 3 1.62 -17.98 -3.20
C VAL A 3 1.09 -17.82 -4.61
N TYR A 4 0.75 -16.60 -5.00
CA TYR A 4 0.29 -16.24 -6.32
C TYR A 4 1.26 -15.23 -6.91
N PHE A 5 1.67 -15.44 -8.16
CA PHE A 5 2.50 -14.51 -8.90
C PHE A 5 1.64 -13.71 -9.87
N ILE A 6 1.87 -12.41 -9.93
CA ILE A 6 1.29 -11.52 -10.92
C ILE A 6 2.44 -11.12 -11.82
N ASP A 7 2.32 -11.45 -13.09
CA ASP A 7 3.35 -11.23 -14.10
C ASP A 7 2.72 -10.62 -15.35
N HIS A 8 3.45 -9.71 -15.99
CA HIS A 8 3.07 -9.10 -17.26
C HIS A 8 4.32 -8.72 -18.06
N ASP A 9 4.35 -9.07 -19.34
CA ASP A 9 5.51 -8.89 -20.22
C ASP A 9 6.02 -7.44 -20.26
N ASP A 10 5.12 -6.45 -20.23
CA ASP A 10 5.49 -5.03 -20.33
C ASP A 10 5.96 -4.43 -18.99
N TYR A 11 5.51 -4.99 -17.85
CA TYR A 11 5.76 -4.36 -16.53
C TYR A 11 6.83 -5.07 -15.71
N ASP A 12 6.80 -6.40 -15.64
CA ASP A 12 7.60 -7.13 -14.65
C ASP A 12 8.58 -8.11 -15.27
N HIS A 13 8.33 -8.58 -16.50
CA HIS A 13 9.16 -9.60 -17.14
C HIS A 13 10.60 -9.09 -17.37
N THR A 14 11.59 -9.83 -16.84
CA THR A 14 13.03 -9.53 -16.97
C THR A 14 13.51 -8.18 -16.40
N ARG A 15 12.70 -7.46 -15.65
CA ARG A 15 13.05 -6.16 -15.04
C ARG A 15 13.34 -6.31 -13.55
N ALA A 16 14.27 -5.51 -13.04
CA ALA A 16 14.47 -5.37 -11.60
C ALA A 16 13.24 -4.72 -10.95
N LEU A 17 13.11 -4.88 -9.63
CA LEU A 17 11.92 -4.42 -8.92
C LEU A 17 11.70 -2.90 -9.04
N PHE A 18 12.75 -2.10 -8.84
CA PHE A 18 12.62 -0.66 -8.63
C PHE A 18 13.36 0.20 -9.66
N SER A 19 14.60 -0.16 -10.00
CA SER A 19 15.50 0.64 -10.83
C SER A 19 16.35 -0.20 -11.76
N VAL A 20 16.90 0.44 -12.79
CA VAL A 20 17.95 -0.14 -13.62
C VAL A 20 19.27 -0.24 -12.84
N GLU A 21 20.26 -0.99 -13.40
CA GLU A 21 21.59 -1.17 -12.76
C GLU A 21 22.31 0.15 -12.41
N SER A 22 22.05 1.22 -13.16
CA SER A 22 22.60 2.55 -12.87
C SER A 22 21.96 3.25 -11.67
N GLY A 23 20.94 2.67 -11.03
CA GLY A 23 20.18 3.24 -9.94
C GLY A 23 19.06 4.21 -10.36
N LYS A 24 18.87 4.44 -11.68
CA LYS A 24 17.74 5.25 -12.15
C LYS A 24 16.44 4.45 -11.99
N GLU A 25 15.45 5.06 -11.32
CA GLU A 25 14.10 4.50 -11.22
C GLU A 25 13.46 4.32 -12.60
N TYR A 26 12.58 3.33 -12.70
CA TYR A 26 11.75 3.19 -13.91
C TYR A 26 10.67 4.27 -13.93
N ASP A 27 10.48 4.88 -15.06
CA ASP A 27 9.52 5.99 -15.23
C ASP A 27 8.06 5.51 -15.05
N ASP A 28 7.80 4.22 -15.18
CA ASP A 28 6.48 3.57 -15.08
C ASP A 28 6.22 2.89 -13.72
N ASN A 29 7.08 3.09 -12.70
CA ASN A 29 6.92 2.42 -11.40
C ASN A 29 5.53 2.63 -10.78
N LYS A 30 4.92 3.80 -10.95
CA LYS A 30 3.58 4.08 -10.43
C LYS A 30 2.48 3.33 -11.17
N GLU A 31 2.60 3.20 -12.50
CA GLU A 31 1.69 2.40 -13.31
C GLU A 31 1.81 0.91 -12.95
N ARG A 32 3.03 0.45 -12.65
CA ARG A 32 3.28 -0.90 -12.15
C ARG A 32 2.60 -1.15 -10.80
N ALA A 33 2.63 -0.19 -9.88
CA ALA A 33 1.92 -0.30 -8.61
C ALA A 33 0.38 -0.36 -8.80
N ILE A 34 -0.16 0.40 -9.76
CA ILE A 34 -1.59 0.34 -10.12
C ILE A 34 -1.95 -1.03 -10.70
N PHE A 35 -1.15 -1.51 -11.66
CA PHE A 35 -1.34 -2.82 -12.28
C PHE A 35 -1.31 -3.93 -11.24
N TYR A 36 -0.30 -3.93 -10.38
CA TYR A 36 -0.15 -4.89 -9.29
C TYR A 36 -1.36 -4.87 -8.35
N ALA A 37 -1.75 -3.69 -7.87
CA ALA A 37 -2.88 -3.53 -6.96
C ALA A 37 -4.17 -4.11 -7.54
N ARG A 38 -4.50 -3.80 -8.80
CA ARG A 38 -5.69 -4.33 -9.47
C ARG A 38 -5.59 -5.85 -9.68
N GLY A 39 -4.43 -6.34 -10.08
CA GLY A 39 -4.18 -7.77 -10.26
C GLY A 39 -4.39 -8.58 -8.97
N VAL A 40 -3.83 -8.10 -7.85
CA VAL A 40 -4.02 -8.72 -6.53
C VAL A 40 -5.49 -8.73 -6.13
N LEU A 41 -6.18 -7.60 -6.21
CA LEU A 41 -7.57 -7.46 -5.76
C LEU A 41 -8.54 -8.32 -6.60
N GLU A 42 -8.36 -8.33 -7.93
CA GLU A 42 -9.14 -9.21 -8.80
C GLU A 42 -8.84 -10.70 -8.56
N THR A 43 -7.61 -11.04 -8.20
CA THR A 43 -7.24 -12.42 -7.83
C THR A 43 -7.93 -12.85 -6.55
N VAL A 44 -7.86 -12.06 -5.47
CA VAL A 44 -8.56 -12.33 -4.20
C VAL A 44 -10.06 -12.48 -4.43
N LYS A 45 -10.65 -11.60 -5.23
CA LYS A 45 -12.07 -11.66 -5.58
C LYS A 45 -12.44 -12.94 -6.33
N LYS A 46 -11.65 -13.34 -7.33
CA LYS A 46 -11.87 -14.60 -8.08
C LYS A 46 -11.75 -15.84 -7.20
N LEU A 47 -10.84 -15.81 -6.24
CA LEU A 47 -10.66 -16.88 -5.26
C LEU A 47 -11.80 -16.93 -4.21
N ARG A 48 -12.67 -15.93 -4.17
CA ARG A 48 -13.72 -15.76 -3.16
C ARG A 48 -13.16 -15.83 -1.73
N TRP A 49 -11.96 -15.33 -1.55
CA TRP A 49 -11.31 -15.27 -0.26
C TRP A 49 -11.67 -13.96 0.43
N CYS A 50 -12.17 -14.03 1.68
CA CYS A 50 -12.53 -12.88 2.50
C CYS A 50 -11.53 -12.77 3.66
N PRO A 51 -10.41 -12.05 3.49
CA PRO A 51 -9.43 -11.86 4.55
C PRO A 51 -9.95 -10.88 5.61
N ASP A 52 -9.61 -11.12 6.87
CA ASP A 52 -9.86 -10.16 7.96
C ASP A 52 -8.90 -8.98 7.88
N VAL A 53 -7.63 -9.26 7.53
CA VAL A 53 -6.57 -8.26 7.37
C VAL A 53 -5.83 -8.48 6.06
N ILE A 54 -5.58 -7.38 5.35
CA ILE A 54 -4.73 -7.33 4.17
C ILE A 54 -3.46 -6.58 4.55
N TYR A 55 -2.32 -7.27 4.51
CA TYR A 55 -1.03 -6.69 4.81
C TYR A 55 -0.31 -6.31 3.51
N CYS A 56 -0.08 -5.02 3.34
CA CYS A 56 0.57 -4.43 2.18
C CYS A 56 2.03 -4.10 2.50
N GLN A 57 2.97 -4.63 1.72
CA GLN A 57 4.39 -4.46 1.97
C GLN A 57 5.08 -3.76 0.80
N GLY A 58 5.75 -2.64 1.10
CA GLY A 58 6.55 -1.89 0.14
C GLY A 58 5.74 -1.14 -0.91
N TRP A 59 6.44 -0.45 -1.79
CA TRP A 59 5.86 0.51 -2.73
C TRP A 59 4.93 -0.11 -3.78
N MET A 60 5.19 -1.34 -4.23
CA MET A 60 4.33 -2.01 -5.22
C MET A 60 2.89 -2.18 -4.73
N SER A 61 2.71 -2.36 -3.42
CA SER A 61 1.39 -2.51 -2.82
C SER A 61 0.77 -1.19 -2.34
N ALA A 62 1.42 -0.05 -2.52
CA ALA A 62 1.01 1.23 -1.94
C ALA A 62 -0.34 1.76 -2.45
N VAL A 63 -0.80 1.32 -3.63
CA VAL A 63 -2.11 1.68 -4.19
C VAL A 63 -3.23 0.77 -3.68
N VAL A 64 -2.92 -0.41 -3.14
CA VAL A 64 -3.92 -1.39 -2.67
C VAL A 64 -4.87 -0.81 -1.62
N PRO A 65 -4.40 -0.10 -0.56
CA PRO A 65 -5.28 0.49 0.45
C PRO A 65 -6.33 1.43 -0.16
N PHE A 66 -5.90 2.31 -1.06
CA PHE A 66 -6.78 3.24 -1.75
C PHE A 66 -7.91 2.53 -2.50
N TYR A 67 -7.58 1.51 -3.30
CA TYR A 67 -8.58 0.77 -4.04
C TYR A 67 -9.53 -0.02 -3.13
N ILE A 68 -9.05 -0.63 -2.06
CA ILE A 68 -9.91 -1.34 -1.09
C ILE A 68 -10.93 -0.38 -0.48
N LYS A 69 -10.50 0.81 -0.06
CA LYS A 69 -11.37 1.79 0.62
C LYS A 69 -12.26 2.59 -0.35
N THR A 70 -12.08 2.44 -1.66
CA THR A 70 -12.85 3.14 -2.70
C THR A 70 -13.49 2.18 -3.69
N ALA A 71 -12.79 1.82 -4.77
CA ALA A 71 -13.30 1.04 -5.88
C ALA A 71 -13.82 -0.36 -5.52
N TYR A 72 -13.33 -0.95 -4.44
CA TYR A 72 -13.66 -2.31 -3.98
C TYR A 72 -14.38 -2.34 -2.62
N ARG A 73 -14.72 -1.20 -2.04
CA ARG A 73 -15.31 -1.12 -0.69
C ARG A 73 -16.62 -1.92 -0.52
N GLU A 74 -17.41 -2.03 -1.58
CA GLU A 74 -18.68 -2.76 -1.58
C GLU A 74 -18.52 -4.24 -2.00
N GLU A 75 -17.32 -4.64 -2.40
CA GLU A 75 -17.06 -6.03 -2.80
C GLU A 75 -16.95 -6.92 -1.54
N PRO A 76 -17.69 -8.03 -1.47
CA PRO A 76 -17.75 -8.88 -0.27
C PRO A 76 -16.38 -9.28 0.31
N PRO A 77 -15.33 -9.59 -0.49
CA PRO A 77 -14.02 -9.91 0.06
C PRO A 77 -13.36 -8.78 0.84
N PHE A 78 -13.73 -7.52 0.61
CA PHE A 78 -13.03 -6.36 1.12
C PHE A 78 -13.88 -5.49 2.06
N ALA A 79 -15.20 -5.68 2.08
CA ALA A 79 -16.12 -4.81 2.81
C ALA A 79 -15.80 -4.67 4.31
N SER A 80 -15.28 -5.73 4.95
CA SER A 80 -14.87 -5.72 6.36
C SER A 80 -13.36 -5.79 6.58
N ALA A 81 -12.58 -5.95 5.50
CA ALA A 81 -11.14 -6.13 5.60
C ALA A 81 -10.45 -4.88 6.15
N LYS A 82 -9.54 -5.08 7.11
CA LYS A 82 -8.60 -4.08 7.58
C LYS A 82 -7.36 -4.08 6.70
N VAL A 83 -6.74 -2.91 6.55
CA VAL A 83 -5.54 -2.77 5.73
C VAL A 83 -4.40 -2.25 6.60
N VAL A 84 -3.29 -2.99 6.62
CA VAL A 84 -2.06 -2.58 7.30
C VAL A 84 -0.96 -2.43 6.27
N SER A 85 -0.33 -1.26 6.21
CA SER A 85 0.77 -0.98 5.29
C SER A 85 2.11 -0.92 6.01
N SER A 86 3.13 -1.55 5.43
CA SER A 86 4.50 -1.48 5.92
C SER A 86 5.37 -0.65 4.97
N LEU A 87 5.99 0.39 5.53
CA LEU A 87 6.78 1.37 4.79
C LEU A 87 8.26 0.99 4.80
N TYR A 88 8.88 0.96 3.62
CA TYR A 88 10.30 0.68 3.40
C TYR A 88 10.99 1.87 2.75
N GLY A 89 12.33 1.87 2.72
CA GLY A 89 13.12 2.96 2.17
C GLY A 89 12.90 3.23 0.68
N GLU A 90 12.63 2.21 -0.10
CA GLU A 90 12.31 2.38 -1.53
C GLU A 90 10.88 2.88 -1.72
N MET A 91 10.75 4.07 -2.33
CA MET A 91 9.46 4.65 -2.68
C MET A 91 9.65 5.48 -3.96
N PRO A 92 8.93 5.19 -5.05
CA PRO A 92 9.04 5.94 -6.29
C PRO A 92 8.71 7.43 -6.10
N ASP A 93 9.53 8.29 -6.68
CA ASP A 93 9.27 9.73 -6.70
C ASP A 93 8.02 10.06 -7.54
N ALA A 94 7.11 10.79 -6.94
CA ALA A 94 5.84 11.14 -7.56
C ALA A 94 5.95 12.22 -8.64
N THR A 95 7.01 12.99 -8.68
CA THR A 95 7.11 14.17 -9.55
C THR A 95 7.14 13.83 -11.05
N GLN A 96 7.31 12.57 -11.42
CA GLN A 96 7.54 12.16 -12.80
C GLN A 96 6.29 11.85 -13.61
N THR A 97 5.07 11.95 -13.07
CA THR A 97 3.89 11.59 -13.86
C THR A 97 2.70 12.52 -13.63
N GLU A 98 2.55 13.50 -14.51
CA GLU A 98 1.31 14.30 -14.64
C GLU A 98 0.06 13.41 -14.81
N ARG A 99 0.23 12.18 -15.33
CA ARG A 99 -0.85 11.23 -15.60
C ARG A 99 -1.15 10.28 -14.45
N PHE A 100 -0.44 10.32 -13.33
CA PHE A 100 -0.65 9.36 -12.25
C PHE A 100 -2.07 9.39 -11.67
N ALA A 101 -2.60 10.60 -11.45
CA ALA A 101 -3.98 10.79 -10.98
C ALA A 101 -5.02 10.20 -11.95
N GLU A 102 -4.81 10.39 -13.26
CA GLU A 102 -5.68 9.82 -14.30
C GLU A 102 -5.59 8.28 -14.34
N CYS A 103 -4.38 7.73 -14.21
CA CYS A 103 -4.16 6.29 -14.20
C CYS A 103 -4.75 5.61 -12.95
N LEU A 104 -4.83 6.33 -11.81
CA LEU A 104 -5.45 5.83 -10.58
C LEU A 104 -6.97 5.71 -10.69
N GLU A 105 -7.61 6.49 -11.58
CA GLU A 105 -9.05 6.53 -11.66
C GLU A 105 -9.64 5.17 -12.08
N PHE A 106 -10.47 4.63 -11.22
CA PHE A 106 -11.16 3.38 -11.45
C PHE A 106 -12.39 3.25 -10.55
N ARG A 107 -13.59 3.19 -11.10
CA ARG A 107 -14.86 3.17 -10.36
C ARG A 107 -14.92 4.35 -9.38
N ASP A 108 -15.12 4.07 -8.07
CA ASP A 108 -15.18 5.08 -7.00
C ASP A 108 -13.78 5.56 -6.52
N ALA A 109 -12.71 4.99 -7.07
CA ALA A 109 -11.36 5.50 -6.87
C ALA A 109 -11.15 6.71 -7.80
N THR A 110 -11.45 7.90 -7.30
CA THR A 110 -11.46 9.14 -8.07
C THR A 110 -10.45 10.16 -7.53
N PRO A 111 -10.01 11.13 -8.33
CA PRO A 111 -9.21 12.26 -7.85
C PRO A 111 -9.86 13.00 -6.68
N ASP A 112 -11.19 13.12 -6.68
CA ASP A 112 -11.93 13.76 -5.59
C ASP A 112 -11.80 12.96 -4.27
N ALA A 113 -11.84 11.63 -4.31
CA ALA A 113 -11.62 10.80 -3.13
C ALA A 113 -10.22 11.00 -2.54
N ILE A 114 -9.20 11.12 -3.39
CA ILE A 114 -7.82 11.40 -2.99
C ILE A 114 -7.72 12.78 -2.33
N LYS A 115 -8.32 13.79 -2.95
CA LYS A 115 -8.34 15.17 -2.43
C LYS A 115 -9.08 15.26 -1.10
N GLN A 116 -10.20 14.57 -0.95
CA GLN A 116 -10.96 14.51 0.31
C GLN A 116 -10.15 13.87 1.44
N ALA A 117 -9.30 12.89 1.12
CA ALA A 117 -8.36 12.30 2.07
C ALA A 117 -7.15 13.20 2.39
N GLY A 118 -7.05 14.38 1.78
CA GLY A 118 -5.96 15.33 2.01
C GLY A 118 -4.63 14.91 1.39
N VAL A 119 -4.64 14.01 0.40
CA VAL A 119 -3.42 13.56 -0.29
C VAL A 119 -3.14 14.47 -1.49
N ASP A 120 -1.93 15.03 -1.51
CA ASP A 120 -1.41 15.80 -2.64
C ASP A 120 -0.49 14.90 -3.50
N LEU A 121 -0.98 14.55 -4.69
CA LEU A 121 -0.25 13.68 -5.62
C LEU A 121 0.93 14.38 -6.31
N THR A 122 1.12 15.68 -6.12
CA THR A 122 2.25 16.42 -6.69
C THR A 122 3.51 16.34 -5.84
N LEU A 123 3.40 15.84 -4.60
CA LEU A 123 4.52 15.69 -3.69
C LEU A 123 5.35 14.44 -4.03
N PRO A 124 6.68 14.47 -3.81
CA PRO A 124 7.56 13.34 -4.07
C PRO A 124 7.12 12.03 -3.37
N ASP A 125 6.66 12.13 -2.14
CA ASP A 125 6.22 11.02 -1.30
C ASP A 125 4.73 10.67 -1.44
N SER A 126 4.06 11.15 -2.48
CA SER A 126 2.60 11.04 -2.66
C SER A 126 2.10 9.60 -2.68
N LEU A 127 2.88 8.66 -3.22
CA LEU A 127 2.50 7.24 -3.24
C LEU A 127 2.47 6.66 -1.82
N GLY A 128 3.44 7.01 -0.98
CA GLY A 128 3.47 6.65 0.43
C GLY A 128 2.34 7.31 1.22
N ARG A 129 2.06 8.61 0.97
CA ARG A 129 0.92 9.30 1.58
C ARG A 129 -0.41 8.67 1.19
N LEU A 130 -0.55 8.25 -0.05
CA LEU A 130 -1.75 7.54 -0.51
C LEU A 130 -1.93 6.23 0.28
N ALA A 131 -0.88 5.42 0.41
CA ALA A 131 -0.92 4.20 1.19
C ALA A 131 -1.32 4.46 2.65
N VAL A 132 -0.70 5.44 3.30
CA VAL A 132 -0.97 5.81 4.70
C VAL A 132 -2.41 6.29 4.89
N ALA A 133 -2.89 7.21 4.04
CA ALA A 133 -4.21 7.83 4.19
C ALA A 133 -5.37 6.83 4.09
N PHE A 134 -5.17 5.71 3.42
CA PHE A 134 -6.20 4.68 3.23
C PHE A 134 -5.91 3.38 4.00
N SER A 135 -4.94 3.37 4.91
CA SER A 135 -4.65 2.24 5.79
C SER A 135 -5.31 2.38 7.16
N ASP A 136 -5.68 1.25 7.76
CA ASP A 136 -6.17 1.17 9.14
C ASP A 136 -5.01 1.11 10.15
N GLY A 137 -3.79 0.78 9.70
CA GLY A 137 -2.58 0.78 10.50
C GLY A 137 -1.32 0.86 9.63
N VAL A 138 -0.22 1.39 10.18
CA VAL A 138 1.05 1.57 9.48
C VAL A 138 2.19 1.01 10.31
N ILE A 139 3.05 0.23 9.68
CA ILE A 139 4.26 -0.33 10.29
C ILE A 139 5.50 0.30 9.67
N GLU A 140 6.46 0.70 10.49
CA GLU A 140 7.79 1.04 10.04
C GLU A 140 8.51 -0.25 9.63
N GLY A 141 8.66 -0.47 8.32
CA GLY A 141 9.29 -1.68 7.79
C GLY A 141 10.82 -1.62 7.79
N GLU A 142 11.38 -0.39 7.77
CA GLU A 142 12.81 -0.11 7.80
C GLU A 142 13.08 1.14 8.63
N ALA A 143 13.87 1.00 9.69
CA ALA A 143 14.08 2.04 10.69
C ALA A 143 14.69 3.33 10.10
N GLY A 144 14.07 4.47 10.41
CA GLY A 144 14.55 5.81 10.04
C GLY A 144 14.53 6.12 8.54
N LYS A 145 13.82 5.34 7.73
CA LYS A 145 13.75 5.59 6.28
C LYS A 145 12.52 6.37 5.84
N GLN A 146 11.45 6.31 6.62
CA GLN A 146 10.17 6.92 6.27
C GLN A 146 9.58 7.76 7.42
N ASP A 147 10.41 8.48 8.14
CA ASP A 147 10.03 9.28 9.31
C ASP A 147 8.92 10.30 8.99
N GLU A 148 8.96 10.93 7.80
CA GLU A 148 7.94 11.89 7.36
C GLU A 148 6.58 11.22 7.13
N LEU A 149 6.56 10.01 6.55
CA LEU A 149 5.33 9.24 6.37
C LEU A 149 4.76 8.71 7.68
N LEU A 150 5.62 8.35 8.64
CA LEU A 150 5.19 7.99 9.99
C LEU A 150 4.62 9.19 10.75
N ALA A 151 5.24 10.36 10.60
CA ALA A 151 4.70 11.60 11.16
C ALA A 151 3.35 11.96 10.52
N TYR A 152 3.22 11.76 9.21
CA TYR A 152 1.96 11.95 8.49
C TYR A 152 0.89 10.98 8.97
N ALA A 153 1.18 9.69 9.16
CA ALA A 153 0.25 8.72 9.71
C ALA A 153 -0.27 9.15 11.10
N LYS A 154 0.64 9.59 11.98
CA LYS A 154 0.26 10.13 13.31
C LYS A 154 -0.63 11.35 13.21
N SER A 155 -0.40 12.25 12.26
CA SER A 155 -1.24 13.44 12.06
C SER A 155 -2.67 13.10 11.63
N LEU A 156 -2.85 11.96 10.97
CA LEU A 156 -4.16 11.42 10.58
C LEU A 156 -4.79 10.53 11.68
N ASN A 157 -4.13 10.37 12.84
CA ASN A 157 -4.52 9.43 13.89
C ASN A 157 -4.56 7.96 13.43
N VAL A 158 -3.79 7.60 12.43
CA VAL A 158 -3.61 6.21 12.01
C VAL A 158 -2.65 5.53 12.99
N PRO A 159 -3.02 4.39 13.59
CA PRO A 159 -2.14 3.63 14.47
C PRO A 159 -0.81 3.29 13.78
N THR A 160 0.30 3.43 14.50
CA THR A 160 1.64 3.17 13.97
C THR A 160 2.41 2.22 14.86
N LEU A 161 3.15 1.29 14.25
CA LEU A 161 4.14 0.46 14.91
C LEU A 161 5.54 0.87 14.44
N ALA A 162 6.38 1.32 15.36
CA ALA A 162 7.81 1.53 15.07
C ALA A 162 8.50 0.19 14.81
N MET A 163 9.61 0.19 14.06
CA MET A 163 10.36 -1.03 13.75
C MET A 163 10.80 -1.73 15.03
N PRO A 164 10.30 -2.95 15.34
CA PRO A 164 10.73 -3.69 16.51
C PRO A 164 12.13 -4.28 16.33
N ALA A 165 12.77 -4.68 17.42
CA ALA A 165 13.98 -5.50 17.37
C ALA A 165 13.69 -6.82 16.64
N ASP A 166 14.72 -7.41 15.99
CA ASP A 166 14.52 -8.57 15.12
C ASP A 166 13.95 -9.79 15.86
N ASP A 167 14.32 -9.99 17.11
CA ASP A 167 13.83 -11.08 17.97
C ASP A 167 12.38 -10.87 18.47
N GLU A 168 11.91 -9.63 18.50
CA GLU A 168 10.55 -9.26 18.90
C GLU A 168 9.61 -9.06 17.72
N LYS A 169 10.14 -8.95 16.49
CA LYS A 169 9.41 -8.52 15.29
C LYS A 169 8.14 -9.31 15.02
N ALA A 170 8.22 -10.64 15.07
CA ALA A 170 7.07 -11.50 14.80
C ALA A 170 5.94 -11.30 15.84
N ALA A 171 6.29 -11.18 17.12
CA ALA A 171 5.33 -10.97 18.20
C ALA A 171 4.70 -9.57 18.12
N ALA A 172 5.50 -8.53 17.87
CA ALA A 172 5.03 -7.16 17.76
C ALA A 172 4.12 -6.96 16.54
N TYR A 173 4.48 -7.53 15.39
CA TYR A 173 3.62 -7.48 14.19
C TYR A 173 2.30 -8.19 14.42
N LYS A 174 2.34 -9.39 15.04
CA LYS A 174 1.12 -10.12 15.36
C LYS A 174 0.21 -9.31 16.28
N ALA A 175 0.74 -8.78 17.39
CA ALA A 175 -0.03 -7.99 18.34
C ALA A 175 -0.64 -6.74 17.67
N PHE A 176 0.13 -6.04 16.85
CA PHE A 176 -0.36 -4.85 16.13
C PHE A 176 -1.46 -5.21 15.12
N ILE A 177 -1.28 -6.29 14.35
CA ILE A 177 -2.28 -6.74 13.38
C ILE A 177 -3.56 -7.18 14.09
N ASP A 178 -3.45 -7.92 15.20
CA ASP A 178 -4.60 -8.35 16.01
C ASP A 178 -5.36 -7.13 16.57
N GLN A 179 -4.65 -6.10 17.05
CA GLN A 179 -5.24 -4.84 17.50
C GLN A 179 -6.03 -4.16 16.37
N ILE A 180 -5.46 -4.05 15.17
CA ILE A 180 -6.14 -3.44 14.01
C ILE A 180 -7.35 -4.27 13.55
N ALA A 181 -7.26 -5.58 13.61
CA ALA A 181 -8.37 -6.48 13.30
C ALA A 181 -9.56 -6.36 14.27
N GLY A 182 -9.39 -5.67 15.40
CA GLY A 182 -10.41 -5.57 16.45
C GLY A 182 -10.41 -6.77 17.40
N GLY A 183 -9.29 -7.50 17.47
CA GLY A 183 -9.06 -8.51 18.48
C GLY A 183 -8.93 -7.86 19.85
N GLU A 184 -9.80 -8.23 20.80
CA GLU A 184 -9.61 -7.88 22.21
C GLU A 184 -8.28 -8.45 22.69
N GLU A 185 -7.52 -7.66 23.44
CA GLU A 185 -6.41 -8.18 24.24
C GLU A 185 -6.98 -9.27 25.16
N ALA A 186 -6.57 -10.51 24.95
CA ALA A 186 -6.92 -11.64 25.81
C ALA A 186 -5.96 -11.71 27.00
#